data_e902bd8145ffd3d8e47d1582de0d21ab
#
_entry.id   e902bd8145ffd3d8e47d1582de0d21ab
#
_cell.length_a   1.000
_cell.length_b   1.000
_cell.length_c   1.000
_cell.angle_alpha   90.00
_cell.angle_beta   90.00
_cell.angle_gamma   90.00
#
_symmetry.space_group_name_H-M   'P 1'
#
loop_
_entity.id
_entity.type
_entity.pdbx_description
1 polymer ?
#
loop_
_entity_poly.entity_id
_entity_poly.type
_entity_poly.pdbx_seq_one_letter_code
_entity_poly.pdbx_strand_id
1 'polypeptide(L)'
;MAMEQAAALTPEREAFYDRIGAHNMAPLWERLHGLVTAQPTTPCLPAIWHYREIRPYLMQSGGLITAQEATRRVLILENPGLKGQTSITHSLFAGLQLILPGEVAPAHRHTQSALRFIIEGKGAYTAVDGERTTMLPGDFVITPYWTWHDHGNETQEPMVWLDGLDIPIVRLLDASFAEPGEADVQIVTRPEGDSAARFANNLLPVDWKPAVKTSPVFNYPYARSRESLDTLSRNEDPDPYHGHKLRYVNPASGDFAMPTIGTFIQLLPKGYATRPYRSTDGTVFVAVEGEGESRVGDQVFRWQRHDIFVVPSWVPVSHHAEDEAVLFSYSDRPVQEKLGLWREQRGNA
;
A
#
# COMPACT_ATOMS: atom_id res chain seq x y z
N MET A 1 -12.38 8.55 33.33
CA MET A 1 -12.22 7.47 34.32
C MET A 1 -10.81 7.57 34.84
N ALA A 2 -10.66 7.69 36.17
CA ALA A 2 -9.37 7.84 36.82
C ALA A 2 -8.47 6.63 36.50
N MET A 3 -7.22 6.90 36.16
CA MET A 3 -6.17 5.86 36.11
C MET A 3 -6.03 5.34 37.54
N GLU A 4 -6.54 4.13 37.78
CA GLU A 4 -6.29 3.40 39.01
C GLU A 4 -4.79 3.13 39.08
N GLN A 5 -4.09 3.70 40.02
CA GLN A 5 -2.68 3.44 40.28
C GLN A 5 -2.52 1.93 40.47
N ALA A 6 -1.69 1.31 39.68
CA ALA A 6 -1.33 -0.09 39.84
C ALA A 6 -0.87 -0.27 41.33
N ALA A 7 -1.61 -1.07 42.11
CA ALA A 7 -1.24 -1.40 43.46
C ALA A 7 0.15 -2.03 43.44
N ALA A 8 1.03 -1.60 44.35
CA ALA A 8 2.37 -2.17 44.45
C ALA A 8 2.30 -3.69 44.57
N LEU A 9 3.15 -4.40 43.77
CA LEU A 9 3.25 -5.85 43.81
C LEU A 9 3.61 -6.29 45.25
N THR A 10 2.83 -7.19 45.82
CA THR A 10 3.18 -7.79 47.11
C THR A 10 4.21 -8.92 46.87
N PRO A 11 5.07 -9.22 47.87
CA PRO A 11 6.03 -10.32 47.75
C PRO A 11 5.38 -11.67 47.41
N GLU A 12 4.15 -11.91 47.90
CA GLU A 12 3.43 -13.13 47.55
C GLU A 12 3.00 -13.17 46.05
N ARG A 13 2.61 -12.01 45.50
CA ARG A 13 2.28 -11.91 44.04
C ARG A 13 3.52 -12.09 43.18
N GLU A 14 4.64 -11.50 43.57
CA GLU A 14 5.91 -11.68 42.86
C GLU A 14 6.32 -13.16 42.85
N ALA A 15 6.34 -13.81 44.00
CA ALA A 15 6.66 -15.22 44.12
C ALA A 15 5.68 -16.13 43.36
N PHE A 16 4.40 -15.73 43.24
CA PHE A 16 3.43 -16.45 42.40
C PHE A 16 3.74 -16.27 40.93
N TYR A 17 4.08 -15.05 40.47
CA TYR A 17 4.40 -14.77 39.08
C TYR A 17 5.66 -15.51 38.65
N ASP A 18 6.68 -15.60 39.49
CA ASP A 18 7.88 -16.40 39.23
C ASP A 18 7.55 -17.89 39.03
N ARG A 19 6.72 -18.47 39.91
CA ARG A 19 6.30 -19.87 39.78
C ARG A 19 5.52 -20.14 38.52
N ILE A 20 4.53 -19.31 38.17
CA ILE A 20 3.75 -19.51 36.92
C ILE A 20 4.61 -19.22 35.67
N GLY A 21 5.58 -18.32 35.76
CA GLY A 21 6.52 -18.01 34.68
C GLY A 21 7.35 -19.24 34.27
N ALA A 22 7.74 -20.10 35.23
CA ALA A 22 8.42 -21.37 34.97
C ALA A 22 7.58 -22.34 34.13
N HIS A 23 6.27 -22.15 34.07
CA HIS A 23 5.32 -22.91 33.25
C HIS A 23 4.85 -22.15 32.00
N ASN A 24 5.54 -21.08 31.57
CA ASN A 24 5.18 -20.21 30.45
C ASN A 24 3.77 -19.57 30.61
N MET A 25 3.34 -19.31 31.83
CA MET A 25 2.09 -18.61 32.13
C MET A 25 2.38 -17.17 32.58
N ALA A 26 1.48 -16.24 32.23
CA ALA A 26 1.55 -14.87 32.68
C ALA A 26 0.17 -14.38 33.17
N PRO A 27 0.09 -13.50 34.19
CA PRO A 27 -1.17 -13.02 34.72
C PRO A 27 -1.79 -12.00 33.77
N LEU A 28 -2.98 -12.28 33.24
CA LEU A 28 -3.68 -11.39 32.32
C LEU A 28 -3.96 -10.01 32.96
N TRP A 29 -4.32 -9.97 34.23
CA TRP A 29 -4.66 -8.73 34.93
C TRP A 29 -3.53 -7.71 35.00
N GLU A 30 -2.28 -8.13 34.88
CA GLU A 30 -1.13 -7.22 34.80
C GLU A 30 -0.94 -6.63 33.38
N ARG A 31 -1.54 -7.24 32.37
CA ARG A 31 -1.36 -6.88 30.95
C ARG A 31 -2.64 -6.44 30.24
N LEU A 32 -3.81 -6.63 30.87
CA LEU A 32 -5.11 -6.45 30.25
C LEU A 32 -5.30 -5.08 29.60
N HIS A 33 -4.91 -4.00 30.30
CA HIS A 33 -5.05 -2.64 29.78
C HIS A 33 -4.17 -2.34 28.57
N GLY A 34 -3.05 -3.05 28.41
CA GLY A 34 -2.21 -2.96 27.23
C GLY A 34 -2.71 -3.82 26.06
N LEU A 35 -3.46 -4.90 26.36
CA LEU A 35 -4.02 -5.80 25.34
C LEU A 35 -5.38 -5.33 24.81
N VAL A 36 -6.20 -4.74 25.68
CA VAL A 36 -7.54 -4.24 25.31
C VAL A 36 -7.61 -2.77 25.70
N THR A 37 -7.22 -1.92 24.73
CA THR A 37 -7.13 -0.47 24.93
C THR A 37 -8.46 0.22 24.68
N ALA A 38 -8.69 1.38 25.30
CA ALA A 38 -9.91 2.18 25.12
C ALA A 38 -10.02 2.80 23.71
N GLN A 39 -8.88 3.00 23.03
CA GLN A 39 -8.76 3.52 21.69
C GLN A 39 -7.72 2.68 20.94
N PRO A 40 -7.79 2.58 19.60
CA PRO A 40 -6.73 1.96 18.82
C PRO A 40 -5.38 2.59 19.13
N THR A 41 -4.36 1.75 19.27
CA THR A 41 -2.97 2.16 19.50
C THR A 41 -2.06 1.54 18.46
N THR A 42 -1.02 2.27 18.06
CA THR A 42 -0.03 1.78 17.12
C THR A 42 1.35 2.34 17.46
N PRO A 43 2.45 1.57 17.34
CA PRO A 43 3.81 2.10 17.41
C PRO A 43 4.23 2.80 16.11
N CYS A 44 3.44 2.69 15.01
CA CYS A 44 3.73 3.39 13.78
C CYS A 44 3.69 4.90 13.99
N LEU A 45 4.65 5.59 13.44
CA LEU A 45 4.74 7.05 13.48
C LEU A 45 4.36 7.64 12.11
N PRO A 46 3.71 8.82 12.07
CA PRO A 46 3.61 9.59 10.83
C PRO A 46 5.00 9.84 10.26
N ALA A 47 5.16 9.64 8.95
CA ALA A 47 6.43 9.86 8.27
C ALA A 47 6.22 10.25 6.81
N ILE A 48 7.14 11.03 6.25
CA ILE A 48 7.19 11.43 4.85
C ILE A 48 8.58 11.14 4.27
N TRP A 49 8.61 10.69 3.04
CA TRP A 49 9.81 10.51 2.23
C TRP A 49 9.74 11.43 1.02
N HIS A 50 10.57 12.44 1.00
CA HIS A 50 10.68 13.37 -0.13
C HIS A 50 11.43 12.68 -1.28
N TYR A 51 10.74 12.42 -2.37
CA TYR A 51 11.28 11.65 -3.50
C TYR A 51 12.57 12.25 -4.05
N ARG A 52 12.65 13.57 -4.17
CA ARG A 52 13.87 14.24 -4.64
C ARG A 52 15.10 13.99 -3.76
N GLU A 53 14.91 13.72 -2.47
CA GLU A 53 15.99 13.47 -1.51
C GLU A 53 16.43 12.00 -1.52
N ILE A 54 15.47 11.05 -1.71
CA ILE A 54 15.76 9.62 -1.69
C ILE A 54 16.10 9.06 -3.08
N ARG A 55 15.67 9.70 -4.17
CA ARG A 55 15.95 9.28 -5.55
C ARG A 55 17.46 9.11 -5.84
N PRO A 56 18.38 10.00 -5.42
CA PRO A 56 19.82 9.80 -5.64
C PRO A 56 20.35 8.49 -5.05
N TYR A 57 19.88 8.08 -3.87
CA TYR A 57 20.25 6.79 -3.26
C TYR A 57 19.70 5.61 -4.03
N LEU A 58 18.47 5.74 -4.52
CA LEU A 58 17.86 4.71 -5.35
C LEU A 58 18.65 4.53 -6.66
N MET A 59 19.03 5.62 -7.34
CA MET A 59 19.85 5.55 -8.54
C MET A 59 21.26 4.98 -8.24
N GLN A 60 21.86 5.36 -7.12
CA GLN A 60 23.15 4.82 -6.68
C GLN A 60 23.10 3.31 -6.47
N SER A 61 21.99 2.77 -5.96
CA SER A 61 21.85 1.31 -5.79
C SER A 61 21.98 0.53 -7.09
N GLY A 62 21.62 1.15 -8.24
CA GLY A 62 21.80 0.58 -9.56
C GLY A 62 23.26 0.30 -9.96
N GLY A 63 24.21 1.09 -9.41
CA GLY A 63 25.65 0.87 -9.59
C GLY A 63 26.29 -0.08 -8.55
N LEU A 64 25.55 -0.46 -7.51
CA LEU A 64 26.05 -1.29 -6.41
C LEU A 64 25.66 -2.77 -6.53
N ILE A 65 24.47 -3.03 -7.07
CA ILE A 65 23.93 -4.39 -7.20
C ILE A 65 23.03 -4.47 -8.44
N THR A 66 23.11 -5.55 -9.19
CA THR A 66 22.25 -5.79 -10.35
C THR A 66 20.83 -6.19 -9.92
N ALA A 67 19.86 -6.06 -10.82
CA ALA A 67 18.49 -6.54 -10.57
C ALA A 67 18.46 -8.07 -10.37
N GLN A 68 19.32 -8.81 -11.07
CA GLN A 68 19.43 -10.26 -10.96
C GLN A 68 20.00 -10.70 -9.59
N GLU A 69 21.10 -10.09 -9.14
CA GLU A 69 21.71 -10.39 -7.82
C GLU A 69 20.75 -10.07 -6.67
N ALA A 70 20.06 -8.92 -6.76
CA ALA A 70 19.09 -8.48 -5.73
C ALA A 70 17.79 -9.30 -5.78
N THR A 71 17.52 -10.04 -6.86
CA THR A 71 16.21 -10.58 -7.23
C THR A 71 15.18 -9.44 -7.41
N ARG A 72 15.15 -8.52 -6.47
CA ARG A 72 14.38 -7.26 -6.49
C ARG A 72 15.22 -6.15 -5.87
N ARG A 73 15.65 -5.17 -6.68
CA ARG A 73 16.41 -4.02 -6.19
C ARG A 73 15.46 -2.95 -5.65
N VAL A 74 15.11 -3.10 -4.39
CA VAL A 74 14.12 -2.27 -3.69
C VAL A 74 14.74 -1.59 -2.47
N LEU A 75 14.52 -0.29 -2.32
CA LEU A 75 14.77 0.42 -1.07
C LEU A 75 13.47 0.51 -0.27
N ILE A 76 13.46 -0.10 0.90
CA ILE A 76 12.29 -0.19 1.78
C ILE A 76 12.04 1.16 2.47
N LEU A 77 10.81 1.62 2.43
CA LEU A 77 10.33 2.77 3.21
C LEU A 77 9.90 2.27 4.60
N GLU A 78 10.87 2.18 5.51
CA GLU A 78 10.66 1.61 6.82
C GLU A 78 10.11 2.66 7.79
N ASN A 79 9.00 2.34 8.46
CA ASN A 79 8.41 3.25 9.44
C ASN A 79 9.36 3.51 10.61
N PRO A 80 9.58 4.79 11.01
CA PRO A 80 10.48 5.12 12.12
C PRO A 80 10.11 4.44 13.45
N GLY A 81 8.84 4.12 13.67
CA GLY A 81 8.34 3.39 14.85
C GLY A 81 8.47 1.87 14.74
N LEU A 82 8.82 1.33 13.55
CA LEU A 82 8.94 -0.11 13.27
C LEU A 82 10.33 -0.50 12.74
N LYS A 83 11.38 0.18 13.18
CA LYS A 83 12.75 -0.07 12.69
C LYS A 83 13.13 -1.54 12.81
N GLY A 84 13.69 -2.10 11.72
CA GLY A 84 14.09 -3.50 11.62
C GLY A 84 12.95 -4.47 11.32
N GLN A 85 11.71 -3.99 11.15
CA GLN A 85 10.56 -4.83 10.82
C GLN A 85 10.22 -4.84 9.32
N THR A 86 10.94 -4.06 8.50
CA THR A 86 10.73 -3.99 7.05
C THR A 86 9.29 -3.65 6.65
N SER A 87 8.64 -2.74 7.39
CA SER A 87 7.23 -2.42 7.25
C SER A 87 6.98 -0.92 7.33
N ILE A 88 6.04 -0.41 6.52
CA ILE A 88 5.60 0.99 6.57
C ILE A 88 4.43 1.19 7.54
N THR A 89 3.61 0.16 7.73
CA THR A 89 2.63 0.01 8.82
C THR A 89 2.71 -1.41 9.39
N HIS A 90 1.98 -1.74 10.44
CA HIS A 90 1.90 -3.11 10.96
C HIS A 90 1.42 -4.14 9.94
N SER A 91 0.67 -3.72 8.94
CA SER A 91 -0.02 -4.56 7.97
C SER A 91 0.51 -4.44 6.55
N LEU A 92 1.29 -3.38 6.26
CA LEU A 92 1.70 -3.03 4.90
C LEU A 92 3.22 -2.86 4.78
N PHE A 93 3.72 -3.30 3.63
CA PHE A 93 5.04 -3.02 3.12
C PHE A 93 4.98 -1.88 2.09
N ALA A 94 6.04 -1.10 2.00
CA ALA A 94 6.31 -0.13 0.95
C ALA A 94 7.79 -0.13 0.59
N GLY A 95 8.08 -0.06 -0.71
CA GLY A 95 9.46 0.04 -1.18
C GLY A 95 9.53 0.64 -2.58
N LEU A 96 10.61 1.35 -2.88
CA LEU A 96 10.88 1.87 -4.21
C LEU A 96 11.78 0.90 -4.96
N GLN A 97 11.28 0.33 -6.04
CA GLN A 97 12.04 -0.54 -6.93
C GLN A 97 12.59 0.25 -8.11
N LEU A 98 13.86 -0.02 -8.42
CA LEU A 98 14.55 0.52 -9.60
C LEU A 98 14.87 -0.62 -10.57
N ILE A 99 14.54 -0.42 -11.85
CA ILE A 99 15.01 -1.25 -12.95
C ILE A 99 15.70 -0.37 -14.01
N LEU A 100 16.94 -0.69 -14.32
CA LEU A 100 17.75 0.03 -15.31
C LEU A 100 17.50 -0.51 -16.74
N PRO A 101 17.89 0.26 -17.78
CA PRO A 101 17.85 -0.22 -19.17
C PRO A 101 18.50 -1.60 -19.35
N GLY A 102 17.80 -2.52 -20.01
CA GLY A 102 18.26 -3.88 -20.30
C GLY A 102 18.16 -4.85 -19.14
N GLU A 103 17.75 -4.42 -17.93
CA GLU A 103 17.60 -5.34 -16.79
C GLU A 103 16.28 -6.12 -16.82
N VAL A 104 16.36 -7.32 -16.27
CA VAL A 104 15.22 -8.19 -15.97
C VAL A 104 15.26 -8.53 -14.49
N ALA A 105 14.14 -8.37 -13.81
CA ALA A 105 13.91 -8.88 -12.45
C ALA A 105 13.22 -10.25 -12.60
N PRO A 106 13.88 -11.36 -12.16
CA PRO A 106 13.52 -12.72 -12.53
C PRO A 106 12.10 -13.13 -12.16
N ALA A 107 11.53 -14.05 -12.98
CA ALA A 107 10.21 -14.59 -12.74
C ALA A 107 10.14 -15.36 -11.44
N HIS A 108 9.06 -15.13 -10.68
CA HIS A 108 8.74 -15.86 -9.46
C HIS A 108 7.24 -15.73 -9.15
N ARG A 109 6.80 -16.44 -8.13
CA ARG A 109 5.48 -16.24 -7.51
C ARG A 109 5.58 -16.28 -5.99
N HIS A 110 4.66 -15.63 -5.32
CA HIS A 110 4.59 -15.59 -3.86
C HIS A 110 3.14 -15.46 -3.36
N THR A 111 2.93 -15.79 -2.10
CA THR A 111 1.60 -15.75 -1.48
C THR A 111 1.10 -14.32 -1.19
N GLN A 112 1.99 -13.35 -1.17
CA GLN A 112 1.64 -11.95 -0.98
C GLN A 112 0.93 -11.38 -2.22
N SER A 113 -0.05 -10.50 -2.00
CA SER A 113 -0.57 -9.60 -3.03
C SER A 113 0.35 -8.41 -3.17
N ALA A 114 0.63 -8.00 -4.40
CA ALA A 114 1.48 -6.85 -4.68
C ALA A 114 0.78 -5.85 -5.59
N LEU A 115 0.95 -4.58 -5.28
CA LEU A 115 0.66 -3.45 -6.16
C LEU A 115 1.96 -2.78 -6.60
N ARG A 116 1.92 -2.14 -7.78
CA ARG A 116 2.93 -1.19 -8.26
C ARG A 116 2.26 0.09 -8.64
N PHE A 117 2.74 1.18 -8.10
CA PHE A 117 2.35 2.51 -8.53
C PHE A 117 3.55 3.17 -9.22
N ILE A 118 3.39 3.53 -10.48
CA ILE A 118 4.51 3.97 -11.32
C ILE A 118 4.85 5.42 -11.01
N ILE A 119 6.08 5.66 -10.55
CA ILE A 119 6.58 6.97 -10.12
C ILE A 119 7.29 7.69 -11.26
N GLU A 120 8.28 7.03 -11.88
CA GLU A 120 9.19 7.63 -12.87
C GLU A 120 9.55 6.62 -13.96
N GLY A 121 9.79 7.13 -15.16
CA GLY A 121 10.09 6.34 -16.35
C GLY A 121 8.82 5.83 -17.07
N LYS A 122 8.99 5.31 -18.28
CA LYS A 122 7.90 4.79 -19.10
C LYS A 122 8.39 3.66 -20.00
N GLY A 123 7.51 2.68 -20.24
CA GLY A 123 7.75 1.65 -21.25
C GLY A 123 8.44 0.38 -20.74
N ALA A 124 8.90 0.31 -19.48
CA ALA A 124 9.19 -0.96 -18.86
C ALA A 124 7.91 -1.77 -18.67
N TYR A 125 8.03 -3.09 -18.56
CA TYR A 125 6.87 -3.96 -18.44
C TYR A 125 6.82 -4.72 -17.12
N THR A 126 5.62 -5.09 -16.74
CA THR A 126 5.33 -6.20 -15.83
C THR A 126 4.61 -7.28 -16.62
N ALA A 127 5.09 -8.52 -16.53
CA ALA A 127 4.35 -9.68 -17.06
C ALA A 127 3.67 -10.38 -15.87
N VAL A 128 2.37 -10.67 -16.02
CA VAL A 128 1.56 -11.36 -15.00
C VAL A 128 0.82 -12.49 -15.70
N ASP A 129 1.07 -13.71 -15.25
CA ASP A 129 0.37 -14.92 -15.72
C ASP A 129 0.26 -15.01 -17.26
N GLY A 130 1.37 -14.70 -17.95
CA GLY A 130 1.50 -14.76 -19.42
C GLY A 130 0.99 -13.55 -20.19
N GLU A 131 0.59 -12.46 -19.52
CA GLU A 131 0.26 -11.18 -20.15
C GLU A 131 1.27 -10.10 -19.76
N ARG A 132 1.93 -9.49 -20.74
CA ARG A 132 2.75 -8.28 -20.52
C ARG A 132 1.87 -7.05 -20.45
N THR A 133 2.25 -6.14 -19.58
CA THR A 133 1.64 -4.82 -19.42
C THR A 133 2.74 -3.76 -19.44
N THR A 134 2.70 -2.87 -20.42
CA THR A 134 3.57 -1.68 -20.47
C THR A 134 3.14 -0.67 -19.41
N MET A 135 4.10 -0.21 -18.63
CA MET A 135 3.86 0.66 -17.49
C MET A 135 4.15 2.13 -17.82
N LEU A 136 3.23 3.02 -17.46
CA LEU A 136 3.35 4.48 -17.61
C LEU A 136 3.23 5.18 -16.26
N PRO A 137 3.81 6.39 -16.09
CA PRO A 137 3.72 7.14 -14.83
C PRO A 137 2.27 7.33 -14.35
N GLY A 138 2.03 7.03 -13.09
CA GLY A 138 0.71 7.10 -12.47
C GLY A 138 -0.14 5.85 -12.64
N ASP A 139 0.25 4.87 -13.47
CA ASP A 139 -0.46 3.60 -13.59
C ASP A 139 -0.42 2.84 -12.26
N PHE A 140 -1.56 2.23 -11.93
CA PHE A 140 -1.69 1.27 -10.86
C PHE A 140 -1.73 -0.14 -11.45
N VAL A 141 -0.71 -0.94 -11.15
CA VAL A 141 -0.53 -2.31 -11.64
C VAL A 141 -0.56 -3.29 -10.48
N ILE A 142 -1.23 -4.42 -10.64
CA ILE A 142 -1.32 -5.47 -9.61
C ILE A 142 -0.69 -6.78 -10.06
N THR A 143 -0.07 -7.46 -9.10
CA THR A 143 0.27 -8.86 -9.19
C THR A 143 -0.59 -9.61 -8.18
N PRO A 144 -1.55 -10.42 -8.63
CA PRO A 144 -2.34 -11.27 -7.75
C PRO A 144 -1.45 -12.25 -6.97
N TYR A 145 -1.85 -12.56 -5.75
CA TYR A 145 -1.18 -13.59 -4.97
C TYR A 145 -1.08 -14.91 -5.75
N TRP A 146 0.06 -15.59 -5.61
CA TRP A 146 0.36 -16.88 -6.20
C TRP A 146 0.31 -16.93 -7.73
N THR A 147 0.52 -15.80 -8.41
CA THR A 147 0.64 -15.72 -9.87
C THR A 147 2.10 -15.49 -10.28
N TRP A 148 2.52 -16.14 -11.38
CA TRP A 148 3.83 -15.91 -11.99
C TRP A 148 3.95 -14.48 -12.49
N HIS A 149 5.07 -13.83 -12.16
CA HIS A 149 5.35 -12.48 -12.64
C HIS A 149 6.85 -12.21 -12.74
N ASP A 150 7.20 -11.41 -13.71
CA ASP A 150 8.52 -10.85 -13.94
C ASP A 150 8.42 -9.40 -14.41
N HIS A 151 9.55 -8.70 -14.41
CA HIS A 151 9.63 -7.31 -14.85
C HIS A 151 10.86 -7.14 -15.73
N GLY A 152 10.74 -6.32 -16.76
CA GLY A 152 11.87 -5.98 -17.62
C GLY A 152 11.81 -4.54 -18.10
N ASN A 153 12.98 -3.97 -18.36
CA ASN A 153 13.11 -2.66 -18.93
C ASN A 153 13.86 -2.71 -20.26
N GLU A 154 13.11 -2.75 -21.33
CA GLU A 154 13.63 -2.75 -22.70
C GLU A 154 13.85 -1.31 -23.25
N THR A 155 13.64 -0.28 -22.42
CA THR A 155 13.80 1.13 -22.80
C THR A 155 15.22 1.64 -22.54
N GLN A 156 15.46 2.93 -22.80
CA GLN A 156 16.75 3.58 -22.59
C GLN A 156 16.81 4.41 -21.29
N GLU A 157 15.72 4.43 -20.53
CA GLU A 157 15.61 5.22 -19.30
C GLU A 157 15.38 4.32 -18.09
N PRO A 158 15.92 4.67 -16.90
CA PRO A 158 15.57 4.00 -15.66
C PRO A 158 14.07 4.08 -15.39
N MET A 159 13.53 3.06 -14.73
CA MET A 159 12.16 3.08 -14.28
C MET A 159 12.07 2.83 -12.78
N VAL A 160 11.19 3.60 -12.12
CA VAL A 160 10.95 3.52 -10.68
C VAL A 160 9.45 3.37 -10.41
N TRP A 161 9.11 2.45 -9.54
CA TRP A 161 7.76 2.34 -9.00
C TRP A 161 7.77 2.10 -7.49
N LEU A 162 6.67 2.43 -6.85
CA LEU A 162 6.38 2.05 -5.48
C LEU A 162 5.73 0.68 -5.46
N ASP A 163 6.38 -0.28 -4.81
CA ASP A 163 5.77 -1.55 -4.45
C ASP A 163 5.01 -1.41 -3.13
N GLY A 164 3.76 -1.84 -3.10
CA GLY A 164 2.96 -2.01 -1.90
C GLY A 164 2.54 -3.48 -1.75
N LEU A 165 2.86 -4.11 -0.63
CA LEU A 165 2.54 -5.52 -0.39
C LEU A 165 1.93 -5.73 1.00
N ASP A 166 1.20 -6.83 1.14
CA ASP A 166 0.64 -7.32 2.40
C ASP A 166 1.57 -8.28 3.16
N ILE A 167 2.90 -8.15 2.95
CA ILE A 167 3.93 -8.99 3.59
C ILE A 167 3.69 -9.15 5.11
N PRO A 168 3.46 -8.07 5.89
CA PRO A 168 3.27 -8.21 7.33
C PRO A 168 2.03 -9.03 7.70
N ILE A 169 0.93 -8.90 6.94
CA ILE A 169 -0.29 -9.69 7.16
C ILE A 169 -0.02 -11.17 6.90
N VAL A 170 0.61 -11.49 5.77
CA VAL A 170 0.92 -12.88 5.40
C VAL A 170 1.89 -13.50 6.41
N ARG A 171 2.86 -12.74 6.92
CA ARG A 171 3.78 -13.17 7.99
C ARG A 171 3.06 -13.40 9.32
N LEU A 172 2.12 -12.50 9.69
CA LEU A 172 1.31 -12.67 10.90
C LEU A 172 0.54 -14.00 10.91
N LEU A 173 0.14 -14.46 9.72
CA LEU A 173 -0.62 -15.70 9.53
C LEU A 173 0.27 -16.93 9.28
N ASP A 174 1.59 -16.80 9.35
CA ASP A 174 2.58 -17.86 9.06
C ASP A 174 2.38 -18.49 7.66
N ALA A 175 1.88 -17.72 6.67
CA ALA A 175 1.46 -18.19 5.36
C ALA A 175 2.37 -17.75 4.21
N SER A 176 3.63 -17.41 4.50
CA SER A 176 4.57 -16.89 3.50
C SER A 176 5.23 -18.00 2.71
N PHE A 177 5.00 -18.02 1.39
CA PHE A 177 5.65 -18.89 0.42
C PHE A 177 6.13 -18.07 -0.77
N ALA A 178 7.23 -18.53 -1.39
CA ALA A 178 7.71 -18.03 -2.66
C ALA A 178 8.35 -19.16 -3.46
N GLU A 179 8.24 -19.10 -4.77
CA GLU A 179 8.87 -20.03 -5.72
C GLU A 179 9.57 -19.24 -6.83
N PRO A 180 10.85 -19.52 -7.13
CA PRO A 180 11.52 -18.96 -8.30
C PRO A 180 10.97 -19.61 -9.58
N GLY A 181 10.97 -18.86 -10.67
CA GLY A 181 10.69 -19.40 -12.00
C GLY A 181 11.81 -20.28 -12.53
N GLU A 182 11.50 -21.21 -13.43
CA GLU A 182 12.48 -22.00 -14.15
C GLU A 182 13.32 -21.15 -15.14
N ALA A 183 12.75 -20.04 -15.60
CA ALA A 183 13.41 -19.06 -16.45
C ALA A 183 13.20 -17.66 -15.88
N ASP A 184 14.12 -16.74 -16.17
CA ASP A 184 14.04 -15.34 -15.71
C ASP A 184 12.83 -14.60 -16.27
N VAL A 185 12.36 -14.99 -17.45
CA VAL A 185 11.21 -14.38 -18.14
C VAL A 185 10.18 -15.46 -18.44
N GLN A 186 8.92 -15.21 -18.06
CA GLN A 186 7.83 -16.12 -18.39
C GLN A 186 7.47 -16.09 -19.88
N ILE A 187 6.88 -17.17 -20.36
CA ILE A 187 6.33 -17.23 -21.71
C ILE A 187 5.09 -16.36 -21.79
N VAL A 188 5.08 -15.39 -22.73
CA VAL A 188 3.90 -14.59 -23.03
C VAL A 188 2.92 -15.43 -23.84
N THR A 189 1.74 -15.68 -23.29
CA THR A 189 0.68 -16.52 -23.88
C THR A 189 -0.54 -15.73 -24.31
N ARG A 190 -0.64 -14.46 -23.87
CA ARG A 190 -1.74 -13.55 -24.18
C ARG A 190 -1.22 -12.21 -24.68
N PRO A 191 -1.91 -11.55 -25.62
CA PRO A 191 -1.54 -10.21 -26.06
C PRO A 191 -1.68 -9.20 -24.93
N GLU A 192 -0.89 -8.14 -24.99
CA GLU A 192 -1.02 -7.00 -24.09
C GLU A 192 -2.45 -6.42 -24.14
N GLY A 193 -3.02 -6.14 -22.96
CA GLY A 193 -4.36 -5.60 -22.82
C GLY A 193 -5.48 -6.64 -22.89
N ASP A 194 -5.17 -7.94 -22.98
CA ASP A 194 -6.19 -9.01 -22.99
C ASP A 194 -7.09 -8.95 -21.74
N SER A 195 -6.50 -8.81 -20.56
CA SER A 195 -7.24 -8.69 -19.30
C SER A 195 -8.13 -7.45 -19.25
N ALA A 196 -7.63 -6.32 -19.72
CA ALA A 196 -8.41 -5.08 -19.78
C ALA A 196 -9.56 -5.19 -20.80
N ALA A 197 -9.31 -5.77 -21.96
CA ALA A 197 -10.34 -5.96 -22.99
C ALA A 197 -11.47 -6.87 -22.53
N ARG A 198 -11.15 -7.93 -21.79
CA ARG A 198 -12.14 -8.91 -21.30
C ARG A 198 -12.92 -8.43 -20.09
N PHE A 199 -12.30 -7.67 -19.18
CA PHE A 199 -12.86 -7.45 -17.86
C PHE A 199 -13.07 -5.97 -17.49
N ALA A 200 -12.39 -5.01 -18.14
CA ALA A 200 -12.45 -3.60 -17.73
C ALA A 200 -13.61 -2.80 -18.35
N ASN A 201 -14.41 -3.40 -19.24
CA ASN A 201 -15.48 -2.72 -19.98
C ASN A 201 -16.89 -3.11 -19.51
N ASN A 202 -17.06 -3.45 -18.25
CA ASN A 202 -18.34 -3.93 -17.66
C ASN A 202 -18.87 -5.23 -18.33
N LEU A 203 -17.98 -6.02 -18.92
CA LEU A 203 -18.29 -7.29 -19.54
C LEU A 203 -17.46 -8.40 -18.87
N LEU A 204 -18.08 -9.59 -18.76
CA LEU A 204 -17.38 -10.80 -18.32
C LEU A 204 -17.68 -11.92 -19.33
N PRO A 205 -16.70 -12.77 -19.68
CA PRO A 205 -16.98 -13.97 -20.45
C PRO A 205 -17.99 -14.86 -19.72
N VAL A 206 -18.99 -15.38 -20.44
CA VAL A 206 -20.20 -16.02 -19.84
C VAL A 206 -19.86 -17.16 -18.87
N ASP A 207 -18.90 -18.01 -19.22
CA ASP A 207 -18.50 -19.17 -18.41
C ASP A 207 -17.25 -18.92 -17.54
N TRP A 208 -16.73 -17.69 -17.53
CA TRP A 208 -15.53 -17.38 -16.77
C TRP A 208 -15.82 -17.35 -15.25
N LYS A 209 -14.94 -17.97 -14.50
CA LYS A 209 -14.94 -17.92 -13.02
C LYS A 209 -13.57 -17.46 -12.52
N PRO A 210 -13.52 -16.58 -11.51
CA PRO A 210 -12.26 -16.10 -10.96
C PRO A 210 -11.49 -17.27 -10.30
N ALA A 211 -10.23 -17.45 -10.70
CA ALA A 211 -9.33 -18.40 -10.05
C ALA A 211 -8.80 -17.85 -8.71
N VAL A 212 -8.74 -16.52 -8.58
CA VAL A 212 -8.28 -15.79 -7.41
C VAL A 212 -9.27 -14.69 -7.03
N LYS A 213 -9.19 -14.18 -5.79
CA LYS A 213 -10.06 -13.08 -5.32
C LYS A 213 -9.58 -11.70 -5.75
N THR A 214 -8.39 -11.59 -6.31
CA THR A 214 -7.84 -10.35 -6.87
C THR A 214 -8.52 -10.04 -8.21
N SER A 215 -8.55 -8.76 -8.58
CA SER A 215 -9.05 -8.33 -9.88
C SER A 215 -8.38 -9.09 -11.03
N PRO A 216 -9.13 -9.49 -12.08
CA PRO A 216 -8.55 -10.05 -13.30
C PRO A 216 -7.92 -8.99 -14.21
N VAL A 217 -8.08 -7.70 -13.92
CA VAL A 217 -7.42 -6.58 -14.62
C VAL A 217 -6.10 -6.31 -13.92
N PHE A 218 -4.98 -6.38 -14.65
CA PHE A 218 -3.65 -6.20 -14.06
C PHE A 218 -3.17 -4.76 -14.10
N ASN A 219 -3.64 -3.94 -15.02
CA ASN A 219 -3.26 -2.54 -15.13
C ASN A 219 -4.50 -1.64 -15.12
N TYR A 220 -4.47 -0.65 -14.26
CA TYR A 220 -5.43 0.45 -14.18
C TYR A 220 -4.72 1.73 -14.67
N PRO A 221 -4.86 2.11 -15.96
CA PRO A 221 -4.14 3.23 -16.53
C PRO A 221 -4.51 4.56 -15.86
N TYR A 222 -3.50 5.37 -15.58
CA TYR A 222 -3.71 6.68 -14.93
C TYR A 222 -4.64 7.58 -15.73
N ALA A 223 -4.53 7.60 -17.04
CA ALA A 223 -5.40 8.41 -17.90
C ALA A 223 -6.90 8.14 -17.67
N ARG A 224 -7.28 6.87 -17.43
CA ARG A 224 -8.66 6.50 -17.09
C ARG A 224 -9.06 6.95 -15.69
N SER A 225 -8.15 6.79 -14.75
CA SER A 225 -8.37 7.24 -13.36
C SER A 225 -8.54 8.75 -13.29
N ARG A 226 -7.73 9.50 -14.04
CA ARG A 226 -7.79 10.96 -14.12
C ARG A 226 -9.08 11.43 -14.79
N GLU A 227 -9.48 10.81 -15.90
CA GLU A 227 -10.75 11.06 -16.57
C GLU A 227 -11.96 10.88 -15.63
N SER A 228 -11.91 9.83 -14.79
CA SER A 228 -12.95 9.55 -13.81
C SER A 228 -13.02 10.62 -12.72
N LEU A 229 -11.87 11.06 -12.21
CA LEU A 229 -11.78 12.17 -11.24
C LEU A 229 -12.27 13.48 -11.82
N ASP A 230 -11.89 13.80 -13.06
CA ASP A 230 -12.34 15.01 -13.77
C ASP A 230 -13.85 15.02 -13.98
N THR A 231 -14.40 13.87 -14.29
CA THR A 231 -15.84 13.72 -14.49
C THR A 231 -16.60 13.90 -13.17
N LEU A 232 -16.10 13.27 -12.11
CA LEU A 232 -16.69 13.41 -10.77
C LEU A 232 -16.63 14.86 -10.29
N SER A 233 -15.48 15.53 -10.43
CA SER A 233 -15.26 16.89 -9.96
C SER A 233 -16.12 17.94 -10.68
N ARG A 234 -16.52 17.68 -11.93
CA ARG A 234 -17.43 18.56 -12.68
C ARG A 234 -18.91 18.41 -12.29
N ASN A 235 -19.28 17.29 -11.67
CA ASN A 235 -20.69 16.93 -11.47
C ASN A 235 -21.11 16.86 -10.01
N GLU A 236 -20.15 16.83 -9.08
CA GLU A 236 -20.43 16.71 -7.65
C GLU A 236 -19.57 17.68 -6.83
N ASP A 237 -20.09 18.14 -5.70
CA ASP A 237 -19.29 18.86 -4.72
C ASP A 237 -18.27 17.92 -4.05
N PRO A 238 -17.08 18.41 -3.70
CA PRO A 238 -16.07 17.58 -3.02
C PRO A 238 -16.54 17.18 -1.61
N ASP A 239 -16.32 15.89 -1.27
CA ASP A 239 -16.56 15.39 0.09
C ASP A 239 -15.71 16.18 1.10
N PRO A 240 -16.29 16.64 2.24
CA PRO A 240 -15.59 17.46 3.22
C PRO A 240 -14.34 16.84 3.84
N TYR A 241 -14.18 15.53 3.78
CA TYR A 241 -13.07 14.78 4.40
C TYR A 241 -12.09 14.20 3.38
N HIS A 242 -12.51 14.08 2.12
CA HIS A 242 -11.75 13.36 1.10
C HIS A 242 -11.54 14.12 -0.22
N GLY A 243 -12.23 15.26 -0.45
CA GLY A 243 -12.28 15.83 -1.79
C GLY A 243 -13.07 14.90 -2.74
N HIS A 244 -12.60 14.72 -3.98
CA HIS A 244 -13.17 13.73 -4.88
C HIS A 244 -12.35 12.45 -4.81
N LYS A 245 -12.85 11.41 -4.14
CA LYS A 245 -12.10 10.17 -3.90
C LYS A 245 -12.81 8.97 -4.52
N LEU A 246 -12.07 8.20 -5.31
CA LEU A 246 -12.53 6.99 -5.97
C LEU A 246 -11.74 5.77 -5.46
N ARG A 247 -12.41 4.62 -5.42
CA ARG A 247 -11.80 3.33 -5.10
C ARG A 247 -11.59 2.54 -6.38
N TYR A 248 -10.40 1.96 -6.54
CA TYR A 248 -10.18 0.94 -7.57
C TYR A 248 -10.92 -0.35 -7.21
N VAL A 249 -11.62 -0.90 -8.18
CA VAL A 249 -12.50 -2.05 -7.97
C VAL A 249 -12.06 -3.27 -8.76
N ASN A 250 -12.40 -4.43 -8.25
CA ASN A 250 -12.40 -5.69 -8.99
C ASN A 250 -13.69 -5.74 -9.83
N PRO A 251 -13.62 -5.68 -11.17
CA PRO A 251 -14.82 -5.65 -12.00
C PRO A 251 -15.65 -6.93 -11.91
N ALA A 252 -15.05 -8.05 -11.47
CA ALA A 252 -15.77 -9.30 -11.31
C ALA A 252 -16.66 -9.38 -10.05
N SER A 253 -16.39 -8.52 -9.05
CA SER A 253 -17.12 -8.57 -7.77
C SER A 253 -17.66 -7.22 -7.31
N GLY A 254 -17.13 -6.10 -7.84
CA GLY A 254 -17.39 -4.76 -7.31
C GLY A 254 -16.69 -4.46 -5.98
N ASP A 255 -15.93 -5.40 -5.43
CA ASP A 255 -15.13 -5.24 -4.20
C ASP A 255 -13.80 -4.54 -4.52
N PHE A 256 -12.90 -4.40 -3.54
CA PHE A 256 -11.55 -3.88 -3.76
C PHE A 256 -10.79 -4.68 -4.83
N ALA A 257 -9.88 -4.01 -5.53
CA ALA A 257 -9.07 -4.65 -6.57
C ALA A 257 -8.23 -5.82 -6.04
N MET A 258 -7.82 -5.76 -4.77
CA MET A 258 -7.10 -6.82 -4.07
C MET A 258 -7.79 -7.17 -2.75
N PRO A 259 -7.72 -8.43 -2.28
CA PRO A 259 -8.46 -8.88 -1.09
C PRO A 259 -7.92 -8.31 0.22
N THR A 260 -6.66 -7.91 0.25
CA THR A 260 -5.94 -7.46 1.46
C THR A 260 -5.54 -5.99 1.43
N ILE A 261 -5.47 -5.39 0.24
CA ILE A 261 -5.05 -4.00 0.04
C ILE A 261 -6.13 -3.23 -0.72
N GLY A 262 -6.70 -2.20 -0.09
CA GLY A 262 -7.60 -1.24 -0.72
C GLY A 262 -6.78 -0.13 -1.36
N THR A 263 -7.10 0.22 -2.60
CA THR A 263 -6.42 1.25 -3.36
C THR A 263 -7.40 2.34 -3.77
N PHE A 264 -6.94 3.58 -3.72
CA PHE A 264 -7.78 4.76 -3.94
C PHE A 264 -7.00 5.82 -4.73
N ILE A 265 -7.75 6.66 -5.41
CA ILE A 265 -7.25 7.89 -6.01
C ILE A 265 -8.16 9.03 -5.63
N GLN A 266 -7.60 10.21 -5.29
CA GLN A 266 -8.39 11.37 -4.90
C GLN A 266 -7.84 12.65 -5.53
N LEU A 267 -8.75 13.54 -5.90
CA LEU A 267 -8.47 14.87 -6.39
C LEU A 267 -8.86 15.87 -5.31
N LEU A 268 -7.95 16.76 -5.00
CA LEU A 268 -8.15 17.93 -4.15
C LEU A 268 -8.25 19.14 -5.09
N PRO A 269 -9.42 19.80 -5.17
CA PRO A 269 -9.57 21.01 -5.98
C PRO A 269 -8.66 22.13 -5.50
N LYS A 270 -8.39 23.10 -6.37
CA LYS A 270 -7.61 24.30 -6.04
C LYS A 270 -8.15 25.01 -4.79
N GLY A 271 -7.27 25.27 -3.82
CA GLY A 271 -7.59 25.96 -2.57
C GLY A 271 -8.45 25.13 -1.61
N TYR A 272 -8.66 23.83 -1.89
CA TYR A 272 -9.51 23.00 -1.07
C TYR A 272 -8.77 22.45 0.16
N ALA A 273 -9.45 22.54 1.32
CA ALA A 273 -8.97 21.97 2.56
C ALA A 273 -9.99 20.96 3.11
N THR A 274 -9.55 19.74 3.34
CA THR A 274 -10.38 18.71 3.97
C THR A 274 -10.48 18.92 5.49
N ARG A 275 -11.56 18.38 6.08
CA ARG A 275 -11.72 18.31 7.54
C ARG A 275 -10.93 17.11 8.09
N PRO A 276 -10.56 17.13 9.39
CA PRO A 276 -9.92 16.00 10.03
C PRO A 276 -10.73 14.71 9.92
N TYR A 277 -10.05 13.63 9.51
CA TYR A 277 -10.59 12.28 9.37
C TYR A 277 -9.60 11.29 9.98
N ARG A 278 -10.09 10.24 10.62
CA ARG A 278 -9.27 9.11 11.06
C ARG A 278 -10.00 7.79 10.86
N SER A 279 -9.24 6.74 10.64
CA SER A 279 -9.73 5.37 10.54
C SER A 279 -8.74 4.38 11.14
N THR A 280 -9.20 3.15 11.36
CA THR A 280 -8.34 2.11 11.93
C THR A 280 -7.34 1.52 10.94
N ASP A 281 -7.56 1.68 9.65
CA ASP A 281 -6.59 1.26 8.62
C ASP A 281 -5.40 2.21 8.53
N GLY A 282 -4.20 1.66 8.44
CA GLY A 282 -2.99 2.43 8.11
C GLY A 282 -2.97 2.74 6.61
N THR A 283 -2.73 4.00 6.24
CA THR A 283 -2.78 4.43 4.84
C THR A 283 -1.45 5.02 4.37
N VAL A 284 -0.99 4.56 3.20
CA VAL A 284 0.17 5.12 2.48
C VAL A 284 -0.34 5.98 1.35
N PHE A 285 0.18 7.20 1.22
CA PHE A 285 -0.16 8.16 0.19
C PHE A 285 1.03 8.43 -0.74
N VAL A 286 0.74 8.68 -2.01
CA VAL A 286 1.67 9.15 -3.03
C VAL A 286 1.11 10.41 -3.67
N ALA A 287 1.88 11.48 -3.73
CA ALA A 287 1.51 12.67 -4.50
C ALA A 287 1.75 12.40 -5.99
N VAL A 288 0.65 12.34 -6.76
CA VAL A 288 0.67 12.04 -8.21
C VAL A 288 0.81 13.30 -9.03
N GLU A 289 0.01 14.32 -8.71
CA GLU A 289 0.02 15.63 -9.35
C GLU A 289 -0.06 16.73 -8.29
N GLY A 290 0.51 17.88 -8.61
CA GLY A 290 0.46 19.06 -7.76
C GLY A 290 1.34 18.96 -6.52
N GLU A 291 1.08 19.87 -5.60
CA GLU A 291 1.74 19.99 -4.31
C GLU A 291 0.73 20.45 -3.26
N GLY A 292 1.05 20.22 -1.99
CA GLY A 292 0.14 20.57 -0.91
C GLY A 292 0.69 20.25 0.46
N GLU A 293 -0.20 20.30 1.44
CA GLU A 293 0.11 20.06 2.84
C GLU A 293 -0.88 19.03 3.42
N SER A 294 -0.35 18.11 4.24
CA SER A 294 -1.18 17.22 5.04
C SER A 294 -0.82 17.36 6.51
N ARG A 295 -1.81 17.63 7.34
CA ARG A 295 -1.67 17.54 8.79
C ARG A 295 -1.98 16.11 9.20
N VAL A 296 -1.00 15.42 9.79
CA VAL A 296 -1.10 14.04 10.24
C VAL A 296 -0.80 14.00 11.75
N GLY A 297 -1.85 13.92 12.56
CA GLY A 297 -1.74 14.19 14.00
C GLY A 297 -1.23 15.60 14.26
N ASP A 298 -0.14 15.71 15.02
CA ASP A 298 0.52 16.98 15.33
C ASP A 298 1.58 17.40 14.29
N GLN A 299 1.85 16.57 13.30
CA GLN A 299 2.85 16.85 12.26
C GLN A 299 2.21 17.48 11.03
N VAL A 300 2.98 18.31 10.33
CA VAL A 300 2.60 18.91 9.05
C VAL A 300 3.58 18.45 8.00
N PHE A 301 3.09 17.75 6.99
CA PHE A 301 3.85 17.28 5.84
C PHE A 301 3.56 18.16 4.64
N ARG A 302 4.57 18.84 4.12
CA ARG A 302 4.52 19.52 2.82
C ARG A 302 5.03 18.56 1.79
N TRP A 303 4.18 18.21 0.85
CA TRP A 303 4.49 17.24 -0.20
C TRP A 303 4.38 17.87 -1.58
N GLN A 304 5.17 17.37 -2.46
CA GLN A 304 5.15 17.65 -3.89
C GLN A 304 5.07 16.34 -4.66
N ARG A 305 4.88 16.44 -5.97
CA ARG A 305 4.79 15.27 -6.85
C ARG A 305 5.87 14.22 -6.55
N HIS A 306 5.46 12.96 -6.46
CA HIS A 306 6.22 11.74 -6.15
C HIS A 306 6.58 11.54 -4.68
N ASP A 307 6.34 12.49 -3.81
CA ASP A 307 6.53 12.30 -2.37
C ASP A 307 5.58 11.24 -1.83
N ILE A 308 6.05 10.49 -0.84
CA ILE A 308 5.32 9.39 -0.22
C ILE A 308 5.21 9.68 1.26
N PHE A 309 4.02 9.51 1.83
CA PHE A 309 3.83 9.64 3.27
C PHE A 309 2.87 8.60 3.84
N VAL A 310 2.98 8.34 5.13
CA VAL A 310 2.14 7.36 5.83
C VAL A 310 1.33 8.02 6.95
N VAL A 311 0.05 7.65 6.99
CA VAL A 311 -0.89 7.96 8.06
C VAL A 311 -1.13 6.66 8.84
N PRO A 312 -0.63 6.55 10.09
CA PRO A 312 -0.85 5.38 10.91
C PRO A 312 -2.32 5.21 11.33
N SER A 313 -2.67 3.99 11.76
CA SER A 313 -3.99 3.66 12.33
C SER A 313 -4.42 4.69 13.37
N TRP A 314 -5.65 5.18 13.25
CA TRP A 314 -6.35 6.09 14.17
C TRP A 314 -5.72 7.48 14.35
N VAL A 315 -4.70 7.82 13.55
CA VAL A 315 -4.12 9.17 13.53
C VAL A 315 -4.98 10.05 12.61
N PRO A 316 -5.45 11.23 13.10
CA PRO A 316 -6.25 12.12 12.27
C PRO A 316 -5.40 12.71 11.15
N VAL A 317 -6.01 12.83 9.96
CA VAL A 317 -5.41 13.45 8.78
C VAL A 317 -6.36 14.46 8.15
N SER A 318 -5.81 15.56 7.67
CA SER A 318 -6.46 16.50 6.75
C SER A 318 -5.48 16.95 5.69
N HIS A 319 -5.98 17.27 4.51
CA HIS A 319 -5.19 17.67 3.36
C HIS A 319 -5.56 19.09 2.93
N HIS A 320 -4.60 19.84 2.42
CA HIS A 320 -4.80 21.13 1.77
C HIS A 320 -3.96 21.20 0.51
N ALA A 321 -4.56 21.67 -0.58
CA ALA A 321 -3.89 21.90 -1.86
C ALA A 321 -4.09 23.35 -2.29
N GLU A 322 -3.00 24.09 -2.53
CA GLU A 322 -3.07 25.48 -3.01
C GLU A 322 -3.54 25.54 -4.47
N ASP A 323 -3.03 24.65 -5.30
CA ASP A 323 -3.51 24.34 -6.64
C ASP A 323 -4.12 22.93 -6.68
N GLU A 324 -4.74 22.57 -7.81
CA GLU A 324 -5.29 21.21 -7.94
C GLU A 324 -4.21 20.15 -7.76
N ALA A 325 -4.54 19.13 -6.97
CA ALA A 325 -3.60 18.03 -6.67
C ALA A 325 -4.30 16.68 -6.70
N VAL A 326 -3.54 15.64 -7.06
CA VAL A 326 -4.01 14.25 -7.08
C VAL A 326 -3.12 13.41 -6.16
N LEU A 327 -3.77 12.66 -5.26
CA LEU A 327 -3.12 11.68 -4.38
C LEU A 327 -3.60 10.26 -4.74
N PHE A 328 -2.66 9.33 -4.93
CA PHE A 328 -2.93 7.90 -4.87
C PHE A 328 -2.75 7.43 -3.42
N SER A 329 -3.52 6.42 -2.99
CA SER A 329 -3.31 5.82 -1.67
C SER A 329 -3.68 4.35 -1.63
N TYR A 330 -3.06 3.62 -0.69
CA TYR A 330 -3.44 2.26 -0.40
C TYR A 330 -3.44 1.98 1.11
N SER A 331 -4.30 1.06 1.54
CA SER A 331 -4.48 0.72 2.95
C SER A 331 -4.89 -0.74 3.16
N ASP A 332 -4.83 -1.23 4.39
CA ASP A 332 -5.29 -2.57 4.79
C ASP A 332 -6.80 -2.63 5.09
N ARG A 333 -7.56 -1.62 4.70
CA ARG A 333 -9.01 -1.52 4.92
C ARG A 333 -9.80 -2.78 4.53
N PRO A 334 -9.54 -3.46 3.38
CA PRO A 334 -10.27 -4.65 2.99
C PRO A 334 -10.19 -5.79 4.02
N VAL A 335 -9.03 -5.96 4.65
CA VAL A 335 -8.83 -6.96 5.72
C VAL A 335 -9.65 -6.59 6.94
N GLN A 336 -9.56 -5.33 7.37
CA GLN A 336 -10.27 -4.85 8.54
C GLN A 336 -11.79 -4.89 8.36
N GLU A 337 -12.31 -4.55 7.18
CA GLU A 337 -13.75 -4.66 6.87
C GLU A 337 -14.22 -6.11 6.94
N LYS A 338 -13.50 -7.04 6.32
CA LYS A 338 -13.84 -8.48 6.32
C LYS A 338 -13.81 -9.10 7.71
N LEU A 339 -12.94 -8.60 8.59
CA LEU A 339 -12.83 -9.04 9.98
C LEU A 339 -13.76 -8.27 10.95
N GLY A 340 -14.51 -7.27 10.46
CA GLY A 340 -15.37 -6.44 11.29
C GLY A 340 -14.63 -5.45 12.20
N LEU A 341 -13.36 -5.17 11.91
CA LEU A 341 -12.48 -4.32 12.73
C LEU A 341 -12.48 -2.86 12.27
N TRP A 342 -12.81 -2.59 11.03
CA TRP A 342 -12.72 -1.24 10.47
C TRP A 342 -13.67 -0.27 11.16
N ARG A 343 -13.14 0.87 11.55
CA ARG A 343 -13.87 2.01 12.17
C ARG A 343 -13.32 3.31 11.58
N GLU A 344 -14.19 4.31 11.48
CA GLU A 344 -13.82 5.66 11.10
C GLU A 344 -14.41 6.71 12.05
N GLN A 345 -13.81 7.88 12.05
CA GLN A 345 -14.35 9.07 12.70
C GLN A 345 -14.15 10.28 11.78
N ARG A 346 -15.22 11.02 11.57
CA ARG A 346 -15.28 12.24 10.78
C ARG A 346 -15.40 13.45 11.68
N GLY A 347 -14.52 14.46 11.49
CA GLY A 347 -14.46 15.66 12.33
C GLY A 347 -13.58 15.50 13.59
N ASN A 348 -13.52 16.55 14.40
CA ASN A 348 -12.77 16.55 15.64
C ASN A 348 -13.40 15.58 16.65
N ALA A 349 -12.52 14.85 17.36
CA ALA A 349 -12.89 13.99 18.48
C ALA A 349 -13.24 14.85 19.70
#